data_2277c589b06ed19b8ec77d71ecdf330a
#
_entry.id   2277c589b06ed19b8ec77d71ecdf330a
#
_cell.length_a   1.000
_cell.length_b   1.000
_cell.length_c   1.000
_cell.angle_alpha   90.00
_cell.angle_beta   90.00
_cell.angle_gamma   90.00
#
_symmetry.space_group_name_H-M   'P 1'
#
loop_
_entity.id
_entity.type
_entity.pdbx_description
1 polymer ?
#
loop_
_entity_poly.entity_id
_entity_poly.type
_entity_poly.pdbx_seq_one_letter_code
_entity_poly.pdbx_strand_id
1 'polypeptide(L)'
;RIIKNNDSNSKESKAAQYQILFIELSNSNYDLVLEKTKDSSDPYEMIFRAYAHFEKLEWENSRQSFKVAESIFDHNHYSKLIKPWYKAIKTGENAPLKKRTPALLSSLFPGGGFVYLDQKENAIGLIASTVLLYSAMISSNSNHKNGDIFLANNRQQNIPLDSEFNILENNPSASKNYFIP
;
A
#
# COMPACT_ATOMS: atom_id res chain seq x y z
N ARG A 1 -22.78 -22.58 -9.86
CA ARG A 1 -24.18 -23.08 -10.00
C ARG A 1 -24.36 -24.58 -9.71
N ILE A 2 -23.29 -25.33 -9.42
CA ILE A 2 -23.31 -26.80 -9.20
C ILE A 2 -23.42 -27.19 -7.71
N ILE A 3 -23.20 -26.28 -6.77
CA ILE A 3 -23.07 -26.63 -5.33
C ILE A 3 -24.43 -26.54 -4.56
N LYS A 4 -25.53 -26.22 -5.21
CA LYS A 4 -26.81 -25.96 -4.53
C LYS A 4 -27.59 -27.21 -4.05
N ASN A 5 -27.07 -28.42 -4.29
CA ASN A 5 -27.74 -29.65 -3.92
C ASN A 5 -26.91 -30.60 -3.03
N ASN A 6 -25.78 -30.16 -2.49
CA ASN A 6 -25.04 -30.96 -1.51
C ASN A 6 -25.50 -30.59 -0.09
N ASP A 7 -25.65 -31.59 0.77
CA ASP A 7 -25.90 -31.43 2.20
C ASP A 7 -24.99 -30.33 2.72
N SER A 8 -25.59 -29.35 3.42
CA SER A 8 -24.86 -28.19 3.97
C SER A 8 -23.70 -28.57 4.91
N ASN A 9 -23.59 -29.84 5.25
CA ASN A 9 -22.57 -30.43 6.10
C ASN A 9 -21.52 -31.25 5.34
N SER A 10 -21.53 -31.29 3.99
CA SER A 10 -20.49 -31.98 3.24
C SER A 10 -19.16 -31.23 3.34
N LYS A 11 -18.02 -31.94 3.25
CA LYS A 11 -16.68 -31.33 3.29
C LYS A 11 -16.49 -30.30 2.17
N GLU A 12 -17.06 -30.56 1.01
CA GLU A 12 -17.03 -29.68 -0.15
C GLU A 12 -17.81 -28.38 0.09
N SER A 13 -18.99 -28.50 0.72
CA SER A 13 -19.81 -27.35 1.07
C SER A 13 -19.09 -26.45 2.08
N LYS A 14 -18.49 -27.03 3.11
CA LYS A 14 -17.69 -26.29 4.11
C LYS A 14 -16.46 -25.63 3.47
N ALA A 15 -15.74 -26.33 2.61
CA ALA A 15 -14.59 -25.77 1.90
C ALA A 15 -15.00 -24.57 1.03
N ALA A 16 -16.12 -24.66 0.32
CA ALA A 16 -16.67 -23.55 -0.46
C ALA A 16 -17.06 -22.36 0.42
N GLN A 17 -17.63 -22.61 1.60
CA GLN A 17 -17.99 -21.56 2.55
C GLN A 17 -16.76 -20.85 3.11
N TYR A 18 -15.70 -21.56 3.46
CA TYR A 18 -14.43 -20.95 3.89
C TYR A 18 -13.79 -20.11 2.78
N GLN A 19 -13.85 -20.55 1.52
CA GLN A 19 -13.38 -19.76 0.39
C GLN A 19 -14.18 -18.45 0.24
N ILE A 20 -15.50 -18.52 0.37
CA ILE A 20 -16.35 -17.32 0.34
C ILE A 20 -15.98 -16.37 1.47
N LEU A 21 -15.84 -16.85 2.71
CA LEU A 21 -15.46 -16.05 3.86
C LEU A 21 -14.06 -15.41 3.67
N PHE A 22 -13.12 -16.16 3.10
CA PHE A 22 -11.79 -15.65 2.78
C PHE A 22 -11.83 -14.52 1.73
N ILE A 23 -12.65 -14.69 0.68
CA ILE A 23 -12.83 -13.66 -0.37
C ILE A 23 -13.46 -12.41 0.23
N GLU A 24 -14.51 -12.55 1.05
CA GLU A 24 -15.15 -11.40 1.70
C GLU A 24 -14.19 -10.67 2.64
N LEU A 25 -13.40 -11.41 3.42
CA LEU A 25 -12.38 -10.83 4.29
C LEU A 25 -11.31 -10.08 3.49
N SER A 26 -10.84 -10.66 2.37
CA SER A 26 -9.84 -10.06 1.48
C SER A 26 -10.37 -8.79 0.81
N ASN A 27 -11.67 -8.71 0.55
CA ASN A 27 -12.34 -7.54 0.01
C ASN A 27 -12.72 -6.50 1.08
N SER A 28 -12.32 -6.70 2.34
CA SER A 28 -12.65 -5.85 3.49
C SER A 28 -14.15 -5.77 3.80
N ASN A 29 -14.93 -6.77 3.38
CA ASN A 29 -16.37 -6.88 3.66
C ASN A 29 -16.61 -7.50 5.04
N TYR A 30 -16.03 -6.91 6.08
CA TYR A 30 -16.00 -7.46 7.44
C TYR A 30 -17.39 -7.67 8.03
N ASP A 31 -18.33 -6.74 7.79
CA ASP A 31 -19.71 -6.85 8.29
C ASP A 31 -20.43 -8.07 7.72
N LEU A 32 -20.20 -8.39 6.44
CA LEU A 32 -20.75 -9.57 5.79
C LEU A 32 -20.17 -10.88 6.36
N VAL A 33 -18.87 -10.88 6.68
CA VAL A 33 -18.22 -12.01 7.36
C VAL A 33 -18.84 -12.22 8.75
N LEU A 34 -19.04 -11.15 9.51
CA LEU A 34 -19.65 -11.21 10.84
C LEU A 34 -21.09 -11.72 10.78
N GLU A 35 -21.87 -11.27 9.80
CA GLU A 35 -23.25 -11.72 9.58
C GLU A 35 -23.31 -13.21 9.24
N LYS A 36 -22.52 -13.66 8.27
CA LYS A 36 -22.48 -15.06 7.82
C LYS A 36 -21.99 -16.03 8.91
N THR A 37 -21.17 -15.58 9.84
CA THR A 37 -20.61 -16.40 10.91
C THR A 37 -21.32 -16.24 12.25
N LYS A 38 -22.38 -15.43 12.32
CA LYS A 38 -23.04 -15.03 13.58
C LYS A 38 -23.48 -16.22 14.45
N ASP A 39 -24.11 -17.20 13.84
CA ASP A 39 -24.71 -18.35 14.53
C ASP A 39 -23.88 -19.63 14.32
N SER A 40 -22.68 -19.51 13.80
CA SER A 40 -21.82 -20.64 13.53
C SER A 40 -21.18 -21.20 14.80
N SER A 41 -21.13 -22.51 14.91
CA SER A 41 -20.33 -23.25 15.90
C SER A 41 -19.07 -23.89 15.29
N ASP A 42 -18.80 -23.64 14.02
CA ASP A 42 -17.62 -24.17 13.34
C ASP A 42 -16.37 -23.38 13.74
N PRO A 43 -15.31 -24.05 14.23
CA PRO A 43 -14.13 -23.37 14.76
C PRO A 43 -13.36 -22.56 13.69
N TYR A 44 -13.37 -22.98 12.42
CA TYR A 44 -12.74 -22.22 11.35
C TYR A 44 -13.52 -20.95 11.03
N GLU A 45 -14.85 -21.00 11.05
CA GLU A 45 -15.69 -19.80 10.87
C GLU A 45 -15.52 -18.83 12.03
N MET A 46 -15.32 -19.32 13.27
CA MET A 46 -14.97 -18.49 14.41
C MET A 46 -13.63 -17.77 14.23
N ILE A 47 -12.66 -18.38 13.54
CA ILE A 47 -11.41 -17.71 13.21
C ILE A 47 -11.65 -16.59 12.18
N PHE A 48 -12.43 -16.81 11.12
CA PHE A 48 -12.79 -15.74 10.18
C PHE A 48 -13.51 -14.60 10.87
N ARG A 49 -14.42 -14.90 11.79
CA ARG A 49 -15.10 -13.91 12.61
C ARG A 49 -14.12 -13.13 13.49
N ALA A 50 -13.17 -13.82 14.13
CA ALA A 50 -12.14 -13.17 14.93
C ALA A 50 -11.27 -12.22 14.11
N TYR A 51 -10.91 -12.59 12.88
CA TYR A 51 -10.18 -11.74 11.94
C TYR A 51 -11.00 -10.51 11.54
N ALA A 52 -12.28 -10.68 11.23
CA ALA A 52 -13.13 -9.55 10.89
C ALA A 52 -13.25 -8.55 12.05
N HIS A 53 -13.40 -9.00 13.30
CA HIS A 53 -13.36 -8.14 14.47
C HIS A 53 -11.99 -7.48 14.66
N PHE A 54 -10.88 -8.20 14.39
CA PHE A 54 -9.52 -7.65 14.46
C PHE A 54 -9.33 -6.49 13.50
N GLU A 55 -9.71 -6.66 12.24
CA GLU A 55 -9.61 -5.62 11.21
C GLU A 55 -10.50 -4.40 11.49
N LYS A 56 -11.61 -4.61 12.21
CA LYS A 56 -12.48 -3.54 12.71
C LYS A 56 -11.95 -2.88 13.99
N LEU A 57 -10.80 -3.31 14.51
CA LEU A 57 -10.21 -2.85 15.78
C LEU A 57 -11.07 -3.16 17.01
N GLU A 58 -11.94 -4.13 16.92
CA GLU A 58 -12.80 -4.62 18.00
C GLU A 58 -12.08 -5.72 18.80
N TRP A 59 -11.03 -5.32 19.53
CA TRP A 59 -10.06 -6.22 20.15
C TRP A 59 -10.68 -7.28 21.08
N GLU A 60 -11.64 -6.89 21.89
CA GLU A 60 -12.27 -7.81 22.84
C GLU A 60 -13.16 -8.85 22.13
N ASN A 61 -13.94 -8.43 21.13
CA ASN A 61 -14.75 -9.34 20.31
C ASN A 61 -13.86 -10.32 19.53
N SER A 62 -12.74 -9.83 18.99
CA SER A 62 -11.73 -10.66 18.33
C SER A 62 -11.16 -11.70 19.28
N ARG A 63 -10.73 -11.27 20.48
CA ARG A 63 -10.19 -12.16 21.52
C ARG A 63 -11.19 -13.23 21.92
N GLN A 64 -12.43 -12.86 22.12
CA GLN A 64 -13.50 -13.79 22.52
C GLN A 64 -13.76 -14.83 21.43
N SER A 65 -13.82 -14.42 20.17
CA SER A 65 -14.00 -15.34 19.04
C SER A 65 -12.83 -16.32 18.92
N PHE A 66 -11.58 -15.86 19.13
CA PHE A 66 -10.42 -16.77 19.18
C PHE A 66 -10.48 -17.74 20.37
N LYS A 67 -10.96 -17.32 21.55
CA LYS A 67 -11.12 -18.21 22.71
C LYS A 67 -12.13 -19.32 22.45
N VAL A 68 -13.23 -19.02 21.76
CA VAL A 68 -14.20 -20.04 21.38
C VAL A 68 -13.57 -21.04 20.41
N ALA A 69 -12.86 -20.59 19.38
CA ALA A 69 -12.16 -21.47 18.47
C ALA A 69 -11.08 -22.32 19.19
N GLU A 70 -10.33 -21.72 20.12
CA GLU A 70 -9.31 -22.39 20.95
C GLU A 70 -9.90 -23.56 21.75
N SER A 71 -11.10 -23.41 22.30
CA SER A 71 -11.73 -24.48 23.08
C SER A 71 -12.06 -25.74 22.28
N ILE A 72 -12.08 -25.65 20.96
CA ILE A 72 -12.45 -26.73 20.04
C ILE A 72 -11.20 -27.32 19.35
N PHE A 73 -10.19 -26.50 19.10
CA PHE A 73 -8.98 -26.90 18.43
C PHE A 73 -7.96 -27.61 19.34
N ASP A 74 -7.17 -28.50 18.75
CA ASP A 74 -6.02 -29.09 19.39
C ASP A 74 -4.86 -28.06 19.58
N HIS A 75 -3.84 -28.46 20.33
CA HIS A 75 -2.66 -27.61 20.58
C HIS A 75 -1.94 -27.17 19.32
N ASN A 76 -1.91 -27.98 18.26
CA ASN A 76 -1.25 -27.63 17.02
C ASN A 76 -1.96 -26.51 16.28
N HIS A 77 -3.29 -26.55 16.17
CA HIS A 77 -4.10 -25.49 15.60
C HIS A 77 -4.04 -24.22 16.46
N TYR A 78 -4.14 -24.34 17.78
CA TYR A 78 -3.95 -23.23 18.69
C TYR A 78 -2.61 -22.54 18.47
N SER A 79 -1.51 -23.29 18.47
CA SER A 79 -0.18 -22.71 18.34
C SER A 79 0.08 -22.02 17.01
N LYS A 80 -0.45 -22.54 15.91
CA LYS A 80 -0.24 -22.03 14.55
C LYS A 80 -1.19 -20.92 14.17
N LEU A 81 -2.48 -21.09 14.47
CA LEU A 81 -3.53 -20.20 13.97
C LEU A 81 -3.94 -19.12 14.99
N ILE A 82 -3.96 -19.43 16.27
CA ILE A 82 -4.56 -18.54 17.30
C ILE A 82 -3.49 -17.79 18.08
N LYS A 83 -2.47 -18.47 18.60
CA LYS A 83 -1.45 -17.86 19.48
C LYS A 83 -0.78 -16.60 18.89
N PRO A 84 -0.44 -16.50 17.59
CA PRO A 84 0.13 -15.29 17.04
C PRO A 84 -0.82 -14.08 17.14
N TRP A 85 -2.12 -14.33 17.00
CA TRP A 85 -3.14 -13.28 17.03
C TRP A 85 -3.37 -12.70 18.41
N TYR A 86 -3.27 -13.49 19.48
CA TYR A 86 -3.30 -12.95 20.84
C TYR A 86 -2.18 -11.93 21.08
N LYS A 87 -1.00 -12.17 20.52
CA LYS A 87 0.09 -11.20 20.57
C LYS A 87 -0.23 -9.94 19.74
N ALA A 88 -0.80 -10.11 18.55
CA ALA A 88 -1.19 -9.00 17.68
C ALA A 88 -2.29 -8.15 18.34
N ILE A 89 -3.32 -8.75 18.92
CA ILE A 89 -4.39 -8.06 19.66
C ILE A 89 -3.80 -7.24 20.81
N LYS A 90 -2.94 -7.85 21.63
CA LYS A 90 -2.30 -7.15 22.75
C LYS A 90 -1.43 -5.98 22.28
N THR A 91 -0.77 -6.12 21.15
CA THR A 91 0.01 -5.03 20.55
C THR A 91 -0.90 -3.92 20.04
N GLY A 92 -2.01 -4.27 19.38
CA GLY A 92 -3.00 -3.31 18.87
C GLY A 92 -3.69 -2.52 19.99
N GLU A 93 -4.09 -3.20 21.08
CA GLU A 93 -4.70 -2.55 22.26
C GLU A 93 -3.78 -1.54 22.93
N ASN A 94 -2.50 -1.86 23.00
CA ASN A 94 -1.48 -0.99 23.61
C ASN A 94 -0.89 0.03 22.63
N ALA A 95 -1.27 -0.02 21.36
CA ALA A 95 -0.78 0.93 20.38
C ALA A 95 -1.27 2.35 20.71
N PRO A 96 -0.40 3.36 20.71
CA PRO A 96 -0.81 4.73 20.99
C PRO A 96 -1.79 5.19 19.91
N LEU A 97 -3.01 5.58 20.31
CA LEU A 97 -4.02 6.14 19.41
C LEU A 97 -3.53 7.49 18.89
N LYS A 98 -3.07 7.54 17.65
CA LYS A 98 -2.64 8.78 17.01
C LYS A 98 -3.85 9.51 16.42
N LYS A 99 -3.99 10.80 16.77
CA LYS A 99 -5.12 11.64 16.31
C LYS A 99 -4.98 11.92 14.81
N ARG A 100 -6.08 11.85 14.06
CA ARG A 100 -6.09 12.10 12.59
C ARG A 100 -5.70 13.53 12.24
N THR A 101 -6.16 14.53 13.01
CA THR A 101 -5.90 15.95 12.74
C THR A 101 -4.41 16.31 12.75
N PRO A 102 -3.62 15.96 13.80
CA PRO A 102 -2.18 16.17 13.76
C PRO A 102 -1.47 15.38 12.65
N ALA A 103 -1.95 14.19 12.31
CA ALA A 103 -1.39 13.41 11.20
C ALA A 103 -1.56 14.13 9.85
N LEU A 104 -2.75 14.69 9.60
CA LEU A 104 -3.03 15.48 8.40
C LEU A 104 -2.20 16.76 8.34
N LEU A 105 -2.10 17.50 9.45
CA LEU A 105 -1.27 18.71 9.52
C LEU A 105 0.21 18.42 9.31
N SER A 106 0.72 17.34 9.89
CA SER A 106 2.11 16.94 9.69
C SER A 106 2.40 16.48 8.25
N SER A 107 1.40 16.01 7.50
CA SER A 107 1.55 15.61 6.10
C SER A 107 1.70 16.75 5.12
N LEU A 108 1.48 18.02 5.54
CA LEU A 108 1.77 19.21 4.73
C LEU A 108 3.27 19.35 4.41
N PHE A 109 4.14 18.77 5.21
CA PHE A 109 5.57 18.73 4.95
C PHE A 109 5.97 17.34 4.41
N PRO A 110 6.86 17.28 3.41
CA PRO A 110 7.38 16.02 2.92
C PRO A 110 7.96 15.17 4.06
N GLY A 111 7.43 13.97 4.27
CA GLY A 111 7.86 13.08 5.36
C GLY A 111 7.25 13.37 6.74
N GLY A 112 6.60 14.51 6.97
CA GLY A 112 6.05 14.89 8.27
C GLY A 112 5.00 13.91 8.79
N GLY A 113 4.12 13.41 7.94
CA GLY A 113 3.15 12.37 8.29
C GLY A 113 3.81 11.08 8.78
N PHE A 114 4.89 10.65 8.14
CA PHE A 114 5.65 9.47 8.55
C PHE A 114 6.38 9.68 9.88
N VAL A 115 6.94 10.87 10.11
CA VAL A 115 7.53 11.22 11.42
C VAL A 115 6.48 11.13 12.52
N TYR A 116 5.29 11.67 12.29
CA TYR A 116 4.19 11.59 13.26
C TYR A 116 3.76 10.14 13.53
N LEU A 117 3.81 9.27 12.53
CA LEU A 117 3.50 7.85 12.64
C LEU A 117 4.66 7.01 13.20
N ASP A 118 5.77 7.65 13.56
CA ASP A 118 7.01 6.99 14.04
C ASP A 118 7.68 6.05 13.01
N GLN A 119 7.40 6.29 11.72
CA GLN A 119 7.99 5.57 10.60
C GLN A 119 9.21 6.33 10.06
N LYS A 120 10.27 6.38 10.85
CA LYS A 120 11.47 7.21 10.59
C LYS A 120 12.15 6.89 9.27
N GLU A 121 12.25 5.62 8.91
CA GLU A 121 12.89 5.18 7.65
C GLU A 121 12.14 5.74 6.43
N ASN A 122 10.81 5.62 6.42
CA ASN A 122 9.97 6.16 5.35
C ASN A 122 10.02 7.70 5.31
N ALA A 123 10.08 8.34 6.47
CA ALA A 123 10.23 9.79 6.57
C ALA A 123 11.54 10.27 5.94
N ILE A 124 12.66 9.65 6.29
CA ILE A 124 14.00 9.99 5.77
C ILE A 124 14.03 9.78 4.25
N GLY A 125 13.52 8.66 3.75
CA GLY A 125 13.45 8.37 2.32
C GLY A 125 12.67 9.44 1.54
N LEU A 126 11.51 9.87 2.05
CA LEU A 126 10.70 10.90 1.39
C LEU A 126 11.34 12.29 1.46
N ILE A 127 11.93 12.67 2.58
CA ILE A 127 12.66 13.93 2.72
C ILE A 127 13.85 13.95 1.76
N ALA A 128 14.66 12.90 1.73
CA ALA A 128 15.82 12.80 0.86
C ALA A 128 15.44 12.88 -0.63
N SER A 129 14.42 12.16 -1.05
CA SER A 129 13.94 12.22 -2.45
C SER A 129 13.41 13.60 -2.81
N THR A 130 12.71 14.29 -1.90
CA THR A 130 12.22 15.65 -2.13
C THR A 130 13.37 16.64 -2.28
N VAL A 131 14.40 16.54 -1.46
CA VAL A 131 15.60 17.39 -1.55
C VAL A 131 16.34 17.15 -2.86
N LEU A 132 16.48 15.89 -3.29
CA LEU A 132 17.11 15.55 -4.57
C LEU A 132 16.33 16.12 -5.77
N LEU A 133 15.01 15.98 -5.78
CA LEU A 133 14.17 16.53 -6.84
C LEU A 133 14.25 18.06 -6.89
N TYR A 134 14.24 18.70 -5.74
CA TYR A 134 14.35 20.17 -5.67
C TYR A 134 15.73 20.66 -6.13
N SER A 135 16.81 19.99 -5.73
CA SER A 135 18.16 20.32 -6.20
C SER A 135 18.33 20.10 -7.71
N ALA A 136 17.77 19.05 -8.27
CA ALA A 136 17.75 18.81 -9.70
C ALA A 136 16.98 19.90 -10.46
N MET A 137 15.84 20.32 -9.93
CA MET A 137 15.04 21.42 -10.51
C MET A 137 15.80 22.76 -10.52
N ILE A 138 16.50 23.11 -9.44
CA ILE A 138 17.32 24.32 -9.38
C ILE A 138 18.48 24.24 -10.39
N SER A 139 19.17 23.09 -10.44
CA SER A 139 20.29 22.88 -11.37
C SER A 139 19.83 22.98 -12.83
N SER A 140 18.69 22.39 -13.17
CA SER A 140 18.10 22.48 -14.52
C SER A 140 17.77 23.92 -14.90
N ASN A 141 17.17 24.68 -13.98
CA ASN A 141 16.80 26.07 -14.24
C ASN A 141 18.03 26.98 -14.40
N SER A 142 19.11 26.75 -13.66
CA SER A 142 20.36 27.50 -13.82
C SER A 142 21.06 27.18 -15.14
N ASN A 143 21.03 25.94 -15.60
CA ASN A 143 21.58 25.55 -16.90
C ASN A 143 20.81 26.18 -18.06
N HIS A 144 19.49 26.32 -17.96
CA HIS A 144 18.69 26.99 -18.98
C HIS A 144 19.06 28.48 -19.10
N LYS A 145 19.20 29.20 -17.97
CA LYS A 145 19.66 30.59 -17.98
C LYS A 145 21.06 30.76 -18.59
N ASN A 146 21.97 29.84 -18.28
CA ASN A 146 23.33 29.88 -18.85
C ASN A 146 23.31 29.60 -20.36
N GLY A 147 22.44 28.71 -20.84
CA GLY A 147 22.21 28.46 -22.25
C GLY A 147 21.72 29.69 -23.01
N ASP A 148 20.76 30.41 -22.43
CA ASP A 148 20.20 31.62 -23.02
C ASP A 148 21.23 32.73 -23.10
N ILE A 149 22.12 32.88 -22.09
CA ILE A 149 23.22 33.85 -22.11
C ILE A 149 24.26 33.49 -23.18
N PHE A 150 24.56 32.19 -23.33
CA PHE A 150 25.48 31.71 -24.36
C PHE A 150 24.96 32.00 -25.78
N LEU A 151 23.70 31.73 -26.03
CA LEU A 151 23.04 32.02 -27.31
C LEU A 151 22.97 33.52 -27.62
N ALA A 152 22.69 34.34 -26.58
CA ALA A 152 22.66 35.79 -26.73
C ALA A 152 24.03 36.37 -27.07
N ASN A 153 25.12 35.88 -26.43
CA ASN A 153 26.47 36.31 -26.72
C ASN A 153 26.94 35.89 -28.11
N ASN A 154 26.58 34.68 -28.57
CA ASN A 154 26.93 34.22 -29.93
C ASN A 154 26.19 35.02 -31.00
N ARG A 155 24.96 35.47 -30.76
CA ARG A 155 24.24 36.37 -31.69
C ARG A 155 24.97 37.73 -31.84
N GLN A 156 25.54 38.24 -30.75
CA GLN A 156 26.30 39.50 -30.82
C GLN A 156 27.65 39.35 -31.55
N GLN A 157 28.21 38.15 -31.63
CA GLN A 157 29.51 37.88 -32.32
C GLN A 157 29.32 37.54 -33.79
N ASN A 158 28.14 37.70 -34.41
CA ASN A 158 27.87 37.43 -35.82
C ASN A 158 28.40 36.04 -36.31
N ILE A 159 28.34 35.03 -35.47
CA ILE A 159 28.60 33.68 -35.91
C ILE A 159 27.33 33.22 -36.68
N PRO A 160 27.39 32.92 -37.97
CA PRO A 160 26.21 32.52 -38.72
C PRO A 160 25.76 31.14 -38.20
N LEU A 161 24.61 31.12 -37.52
CA LEU A 161 23.96 29.87 -37.09
C LEU A 161 23.47 29.01 -38.27
N ASP A 162 23.45 29.59 -39.49
CA ASP A 162 22.92 28.95 -40.70
C ASP A 162 23.79 27.78 -41.22
N SER A 163 25.06 27.71 -40.81
CA SER A 163 25.94 26.63 -41.30
C SER A 163 25.70 25.28 -40.59
N GLU A 164 25.30 25.28 -39.34
CA GLU A 164 25.01 24.01 -38.60
C GLU A 164 23.63 23.46 -38.86
N PHE A 165 22.60 24.33 -39.09
CA PHE A 165 21.26 23.90 -39.42
C PHE A 165 21.16 23.22 -40.80
N ASN A 166 21.95 23.66 -41.78
CA ASN A 166 22.01 23.07 -43.11
C ASN A 166 22.64 21.65 -43.13
N ILE A 167 23.47 21.31 -42.13
CA ILE A 167 24.03 19.95 -42.02
C ILE A 167 22.97 18.93 -41.58
N LEU A 168 22.02 19.33 -40.75
CA LEU A 168 20.94 18.45 -40.26
C LEU A 168 19.86 18.25 -41.31
N GLU A 169 19.55 19.26 -42.13
CA GLU A 169 18.54 19.16 -43.18
C GLU A 169 18.97 18.28 -44.36
N ASN A 170 20.26 18.20 -44.64
CA ASN A 170 20.80 17.42 -45.74
C ASN A 170 21.17 15.96 -45.38
N ASN A 171 20.94 15.51 -44.14
CA ASN A 171 21.22 14.14 -43.74
C ASN A 171 19.99 13.43 -43.16
N PRO A 172 19.07 12.93 -44.02
CA PRO A 172 17.84 12.29 -43.58
C PRO A 172 18.05 10.97 -42.82
N SER A 173 19.26 10.45 -42.75
CA SER A 173 19.59 9.26 -41.98
C SER A 173 19.84 9.54 -40.49
N ALA A 174 20.12 10.79 -40.10
CA ALA A 174 20.38 11.16 -38.69
C ALA A 174 19.08 11.29 -37.86
N SER A 175 17.93 11.50 -38.50
CA SER A 175 16.65 11.68 -37.79
C SER A 175 15.95 10.37 -37.36
N LYS A 176 16.48 9.20 -37.79
CA LYS A 176 15.83 7.89 -37.50
C LYS A 176 16.30 7.22 -36.21
N ASN A 177 17.26 7.75 -35.48
CA ASN A 177 17.85 7.07 -34.33
C ASN A 177 17.40 7.62 -32.94
N TYR A 178 16.42 8.50 -32.88
CA TYR A 178 15.96 9.07 -31.59
C TYR A 178 14.54 8.67 -31.18
N PHE A 179 14.02 7.56 -31.70
CA PHE A 179 12.82 6.93 -31.14
C PHE A 179 13.22 5.59 -30.54
N ILE A 180 13.49 5.58 -29.25
CA ILE A 180 13.53 4.39 -28.40
C ILE A 180 12.18 4.35 -27.66
N PRO A 181 11.44 3.22 -27.70
CA PRO A 181 10.15 3.05 -27.06
C PRO A 181 10.24 3.04 -25.53
#